data_66e1fcad4bcdf444ea257d98839336f0
#
_entry.id   66e1fcad4bcdf444ea257d98839336f0
#
_cell.length_a   1.000
_cell.length_b   1.000
_cell.length_c   1.000
_cell.angle_alpha   90.00
_cell.angle_beta   90.00
_cell.angle_gamma   90.00
#
_symmetry.space_group_name_H-M   'P 1'
#
loop_
_entity.id
_entity.type
_entity.pdbx_description
1 polymer ?
#
loop_
_entity_poly.entity_id
_entity_poly.type
_entity_poly.pdbx_seq_one_letter_code
_entity_poly.pdbx_strand_id
1 'polypeptide(L)'
;TVTLSFIAVVLFAQKPGNFNGMEMNMGNLYRLSNAEIRSISPENFTGEKGKGGMATLENGSAAKAAAELGQGWKVNPYVKIKPNETFVMAEIEGEGVIQHIWMTPAGDYRGNIIRFYWDGEENPSVEAPVGDFFCSGWGSGYEPQINSNAICINPRSGFNVYFQMPFRKKCKITMENTDGKGMTLYYQVNYALTDVPDDAAYFHAQYRMVKALPDKTVFTIIDGIKGTGHYVGT
;
A
#
# COMPACT_ATOMS: atom_id res chain seq x y z
N THR A 1 9.38 -1.35 -63.37
CA THR A 1 10.09 -0.80 -62.19
C THR A 1 9.06 -0.36 -61.17
N VAL A 2 8.89 -1.09 -60.09
CA VAL A 2 8.02 -0.74 -58.98
C VAL A 2 8.87 -0.04 -57.93
N THR A 3 8.59 1.25 -57.72
CA THR A 3 9.27 2.03 -56.68
C THR A 3 8.52 1.86 -55.37
N LEU A 4 9.09 1.12 -54.39
CA LEU A 4 8.58 1.04 -53.03
C LEU A 4 8.98 2.30 -52.28
N SER A 5 8.02 3.17 -51.93
CA SER A 5 8.23 4.27 -51.02
C SER A 5 8.08 3.80 -49.59
N PHE A 6 9.16 3.79 -48.82
CA PHE A 6 9.14 3.58 -47.38
C PHE A 6 8.68 4.88 -46.70
N ILE A 7 7.51 4.90 -46.12
CA ILE A 7 7.08 5.96 -45.21
C ILE A 7 7.66 5.62 -43.82
N ALA A 8 8.70 6.34 -43.42
CA ALA A 8 9.22 6.28 -42.05
C ALA A 8 8.22 7.05 -41.15
N VAL A 9 7.44 6.35 -40.35
CA VAL A 9 6.66 6.95 -39.27
C VAL A 9 7.62 7.30 -38.14
N VAL A 10 7.97 8.57 -38.02
CA VAL A 10 8.73 9.08 -36.87
C VAL A 10 7.73 9.20 -35.71
N LEU A 11 7.75 8.23 -34.82
CA LEU A 11 7.09 8.34 -33.51
C LEU A 11 7.84 9.38 -32.68
N PHE A 12 7.30 10.59 -32.60
CA PHE A 12 7.75 11.56 -31.60
C PHE A 12 7.32 11.05 -30.23
N ALA A 13 8.25 10.46 -29.48
CA ALA A 13 8.06 10.27 -28.06
C ALA A 13 7.89 11.64 -27.44
N GLN A 14 6.71 11.92 -26.86
CA GLN A 14 6.50 13.12 -26.08
C GLN A 14 7.56 13.17 -24.98
N LYS A 15 8.28 14.28 -24.87
CA LYS A 15 9.16 14.50 -23.72
C LYS A 15 8.30 14.40 -22.46
N PRO A 16 8.70 13.60 -21.45
CA PRO A 16 8.04 13.65 -20.16
C PRO A 16 8.01 15.11 -19.69
N GLY A 17 6.85 15.58 -19.26
CA GLY A 17 6.74 16.92 -18.65
C GLY A 17 7.49 16.92 -17.32
N ASN A 18 7.68 18.11 -16.72
CA ASN A 18 8.27 18.26 -15.38
C ASN A 18 7.30 17.81 -14.26
N PHE A 19 6.31 16.97 -14.56
CA PHE A 19 5.38 16.47 -13.59
C PHE A 19 5.99 15.24 -12.90
N ASN A 20 6.18 15.34 -11.59
CA ASN A 20 6.81 14.30 -10.77
C ASN A 20 5.88 13.12 -10.40
N GLY A 21 4.61 13.12 -10.84
CA GLY A 21 3.66 12.05 -10.55
C GLY A 21 3.01 12.11 -9.17
N MET A 22 3.37 13.07 -8.34
CA MET A 22 2.63 13.38 -7.11
C MET A 22 1.38 14.20 -7.43
N GLU A 23 0.45 14.30 -6.48
CA GLU A 23 -0.83 14.98 -6.68
C GLU A 23 -1.70 14.41 -7.82
N MET A 24 -1.46 13.15 -8.18
CA MET A 24 -2.31 12.46 -9.16
C MET A 24 -3.75 12.38 -8.67
N ASN A 25 -4.67 12.86 -9.50
CA ASN A 25 -6.10 12.82 -9.25
C ASN A 25 -6.87 12.68 -10.57
N MET A 26 -8.17 12.52 -10.49
CA MET A 26 -9.02 12.32 -11.68
C MET A 26 -8.91 13.47 -12.71
N GLY A 27 -8.57 14.66 -12.26
CA GLY A 27 -8.43 15.84 -13.14
C GLY A 27 -7.12 15.92 -13.91
N ASN A 28 -6.12 15.10 -13.56
CA ASN A 28 -4.79 15.15 -14.19
C ASN A 28 -4.25 13.79 -14.64
N LEU A 29 -5.06 12.73 -14.67
CA LEU A 29 -4.65 11.40 -15.12
C LEU A 29 -4.07 11.35 -16.54
N TYR A 30 -4.38 12.32 -17.37
CA TYR A 30 -3.87 12.44 -18.75
C TYR A 30 -2.41 12.93 -18.80
N ARG A 31 -1.85 13.41 -17.68
CA ARG A 31 -0.48 13.91 -17.64
C ARG A 31 0.51 12.76 -17.52
N LEU A 32 1.52 12.79 -18.36
CA LEU A 32 2.68 11.92 -18.24
C LEU A 32 3.63 12.47 -17.17
N SER A 33 4.10 11.60 -16.30
CA SER A 33 5.09 11.93 -15.27
C SER A 33 6.45 11.31 -15.58
N ASN A 34 7.50 11.83 -14.94
CA ASN A 34 8.85 11.24 -14.94
C ASN A 34 9.07 10.25 -13.78
N ALA A 35 8.05 10.01 -12.96
CA ALA A 35 8.11 9.06 -11.86
C ALA A 35 8.31 7.62 -12.33
N GLU A 36 9.07 6.87 -11.59
CA GLU A 36 9.23 5.43 -11.79
C GLU A 36 8.19 4.64 -10.98
N ILE A 37 7.14 4.21 -11.63
CA ILE A 37 6.06 3.44 -10.99
C ILE A 37 6.52 2.01 -10.72
N ARG A 38 6.26 1.52 -9.51
CA ARG A 38 6.59 0.18 -9.01
C ARG A 38 5.44 -0.41 -8.21
N SER A 39 5.51 -1.72 -8.01
CA SER A 39 4.53 -2.45 -7.22
C SER A 39 5.21 -3.59 -6.46
N ILE A 40 4.96 -3.67 -5.16
CA ILE A 40 5.34 -4.80 -4.31
C ILE A 40 4.11 -5.63 -4.02
N SER A 41 4.23 -6.96 -4.16
CA SER A 41 3.20 -7.94 -3.84
C SER A 41 3.85 -9.29 -3.58
N PRO A 42 3.13 -10.33 -3.15
CA PRO A 42 3.69 -11.67 -3.05
C PRO A 42 4.24 -12.25 -4.36
N GLU A 43 3.82 -11.72 -5.52
CA GLU A 43 4.39 -12.08 -6.83
C GLU A 43 5.68 -11.31 -7.17
N ASN A 44 6.02 -10.25 -6.39
CA ASN A 44 7.22 -9.43 -6.56
C ASN A 44 7.55 -8.70 -5.26
N PHE A 45 8.25 -9.37 -4.34
CA PHE A 45 8.56 -8.81 -3.02
C PHE A 45 9.50 -7.61 -3.02
N THR A 46 10.30 -7.45 -4.06
CA THR A 46 11.29 -6.37 -4.16
C THR A 46 10.78 -5.13 -4.90
N GLY A 47 9.64 -5.22 -5.58
CA GLY A 47 9.16 -4.17 -6.47
C GLY A 47 10.03 -3.95 -7.72
N GLU A 48 10.95 -4.86 -8.02
CA GLU A 48 11.86 -4.74 -9.15
C GLU A 48 11.11 -4.67 -10.47
N LYS A 49 11.55 -3.79 -11.37
CA LYS A 49 10.94 -3.59 -12.69
C LYS A 49 10.97 -4.88 -13.51
N GLY A 50 9.83 -5.25 -14.08
CA GLY A 50 9.70 -6.43 -14.93
C GLY A 50 9.64 -7.75 -14.17
N LYS A 51 9.58 -7.74 -12.83
CA LYS A 51 9.50 -8.95 -11.99
C LYS A 51 8.10 -9.26 -11.47
N GLY A 52 7.08 -8.54 -11.93
CA GLY A 52 5.69 -8.91 -11.64
C GLY A 52 5.34 -10.27 -12.22
N GLY A 53 4.70 -11.15 -11.44
CA GLY A 53 4.36 -12.52 -11.84
C GLY A 53 5.58 -13.45 -12.00
N MET A 54 6.70 -13.14 -11.34
CA MET A 54 7.93 -13.93 -11.44
C MET A 54 8.09 -14.99 -10.34
N ALA A 55 7.09 -15.15 -9.46
CA ALA A 55 7.09 -16.24 -8.50
C ALA A 55 7.14 -17.60 -9.20
N THR A 56 7.87 -18.55 -8.60
CA THR A 56 8.04 -19.89 -9.16
C THR A 56 7.08 -20.89 -8.53
N LEU A 57 6.85 -22.01 -9.22
CA LEU A 57 5.97 -23.07 -8.72
C LEU A 57 6.48 -23.74 -7.44
N GLU A 58 7.80 -23.76 -7.21
CA GLU A 58 8.40 -24.42 -6.05
C GLU A 58 7.97 -23.77 -4.72
N ASN A 59 7.78 -22.45 -4.73
CA ASN A 59 7.54 -21.65 -3.50
C ASN A 59 6.21 -20.91 -3.50
N GLY A 60 5.38 -21.10 -4.52
CA GLY A 60 4.14 -20.35 -4.67
C GLY A 60 3.02 -20.84 -3.75
N SER A 61 2.34 -19.93 -3.08
CA SER A 61 1.20 -20.24 -2.20
C SER A 61 0.00 -20.84 -2.93
N ALA A 62 -0.12 -20.63 -4.24
CA ALA A 62 -1.12 -21.23 -5.13
C ALA A 62 -0.49 -22.11 -6.24
N ALA A 63 0.71 -22.61 -6.05
CA ALA A 63 1.46 -23.38 -7.04
C ALA A 63 0.68 -24.57 -7.62
N LYS A 64 -0.10 -25.27 -6.78
CA LYS A 64 -0.93 -26.39 -7.24
C LYS A 64 -2.00 -25.95 -8.25
N ALA A 65 -2.64 -24.82 -8.02
CA ALA A 65 -3.66 -24.27 -8.93
C ALA A 65 -3.05 -23.71 -10.24
N ALA A 66 -1.81 -23.27 -10.19
CA ALA A 66 -1.07 -22.71 -11.34
C ALA A 66 -0.15 -23.75 -12.03
N ALA A 67 -0.15 -25.03 -11.62
CA ALA A 67 0.82 -26.03 -12.04
C ALA A 67 0.90 -26.22 -13.58
N GLU A 68 -0.22 -26.12 -14.29
CA GLU A 68 -0.28 -26.25 -15.75
C GLU A 68 -0.01 -24.94 -16.50
N LEU A 69 0.00 -23.81 -15.78
CA LEU A 69 0.19 -22.47 -16.35
C LEU A 69 1.61 -21.96 -16.18
N GLY A 70 2.27 -22.32 -15.06
CA GLY A 70 3.66 -21.99 -14.77
C GLY A 70 3.90 -20.54 -14.36
N GLN A 71 5.17 -20.15 -14.42
CA GLN A 71 5.61 -18.80 -14.12
C GLN A 71 4.98 -17.77 -15.10
N GLY A 72 4.73 -16.57 -14.61
CA GLY A 72 4.01 -15.52 -15.35
C GLY A 72 2.51 -15.48 -15.05
N TRP A 73 1.99 -16.51 -14.42
CA TRP A 73 0.64 -16.58 -13.91
C TRP A 73 0.61 -16.30 -12.40
N LYS A 74 -0.57 -16.24 -11.81
CA LYS A 74 -0.75 -15.94 -10.38
C LYS A 74 -0.36 -17.16 -9.52
N VAL A 75 0.93 -17.34 -9.28
CA VAL A 75 1.51 -18.50 -8.59
C VAL A 75 1.60 -18.27 -7.08
N ASN A 76 1.88 -17.04 -6.65
CA ASN A 76 2.05 -16.66 -5.25
C ASN A 76 1.14 -15.48 -4.83
N PRO A 77 -0.19 -15.65 -4.82
CA PRO A 77 -1.13 -14.55 -4.60
C PRO A 77 -1.17 -14.01 -3.17
N TYR A 78 -0.67 -14.74 -2.18
CA TYR A 78 -0.76 -14.39 -0.77
C TYR A 78 0.44 -14.88 0.03
N VAL A 79 0.60 -14.32 1.22
CA VAL A 79 1.50 -14.82 2.26
C VAL A 79 0.71 -15.35 3.44
N LYS A 80 1.32 -16.24 4.21
CA LYS A 80 0.81 -16.69 5.51
C LYS A 80 1.72 -16.12 6.59
N ILE A 81 1.13 -15.44 7.56
CA ILE A 81 1.82 -14.88 8.71
C ILE A 81 1.41 -15.69 9.92
N LYS A 82 2.40 -16.28 10.61
CA LYS A 82 2.16 -17.13 11.78
C LYS A 82 1.72 -16.30 12.99
N PRO A 83 1.17 -16.92 14.03
CA PRO A 83 0.96 -16.25 15.31
C PRO A 83 2.24 -15.59 15.83
N ASN A 84 2.15 -14.37 16.31
CA ASN A 84 3.24 -13.57 16.85
C ASN A 84 4.42 -13.34 15.88
N GLU A 85 4.14 -13.39 14.57
CA GLU A 85 5.12 -13.10 13.53
C GLU A 85 4.90 -11.69 12.98
N THR A 86 6.00 -10.98 12.75
CA THR A 86 6.03 -9.72 12.01
C THR A 86 6.56 -9.98 10.60
N PHE A 87 5.75 -9.73 9.60
CA PHE A 87 6.08 -9.86 8.19
C PHE A 87 6.38 -8.49 7.58
N VAL A 88 7.50 -8.37 6.84
CA VAL A 88 7.82 -7.16 6.09
C VAL A 88 7.08 -7.21 4.74
N MET A 89 6.07 -6.35 4.60
CA MET A 89 5.26 -6.24 3.38
C MET A 89 6.00 -5.51 2.26
N ALA A 90 6.71 -4.45 2.62
CA ALA A 90 7.48 -3.63 1.69
C ALA A 90 8.71 -3.05 2.40
N GLU A 91 9.82 -3.00 1.68
CA GLU A 91 11.01 -2.27 2.02
C GLU A 91 11.51 -1.59 0.75
N ILE A 92 11.44 -0.24 0.73
CA ILE A 92 11.65 0.58 -0.45
C ILE A 92 12.78 1.54 -0.15
N GLU A 93 13.82 1.51 -0.96
CA GLU A 93 14.94 2.44 -0.89
C GLU A 93 14.76 3.56 -1.96
N GLY A 94 15.26 4.75 -1.63
CA GLY A 94 15.13 5.93 -2.47
C GLY A 94 14.01 6.85 -2.04
N GLU A 95 13.91 7.99 -2.70
CA GLU A 95 12.89 9.01 -2.51
C GLU A 95 11.64 8.67 -3.30
N GLY A 96 10.47 8.85 -2.70
CA GLY A 96 9.24 8.51 -3.39
C GLY A 96 7.95 8.68 -2.58
N VAL A 97 6.88 8.08 -3.08
CA VAL A 97 5.54 8.18 -2.49
C VAL A 97 4.79 6.86 -2.63
N ILE A 98 4.19 6.38 -1.54
CA ILE A 98 3.17 5.33 -1.62
C ILE A 98 1.91 5.98 -2.20
N GLN A 99 1.37 5.40 -3.27
CA GLN A 99 0.21 5.94 -3.98
C GLN A 99 -1.08 5.17 -3.69
N HIS A 100 -0.95 3.87 -3.44
CA HIS A 100 -2.10 3.02 -3.19
C HIS A 100 -1.65 1.73 -2.48
N ILE A 101 -2.41 1.31 -1.49
CA ILE A 101 -2.27 -0.02 -0.90
C ILE A 101 -3.62 -0.72 -1.03
N TRP A 102 -3.59 -1.89 -1.65
CA TRP A 102 -4.69 -2.83 -1.65
C TRP A 102 -4.34 -4.04 -0.80
N MET A 103 -5.31 -4.55 -0.05
CA MET A 103 -5.16 -5.83 0.63
C MET A 103 -6.49 -6.53 0.90
N THR A 104 -6.38 -7.83 1.10
CA THR A 104 -7.44 -8.65 1.67
C THR A 104 -6.83 -9.43 2.83
N PRO A 105 -6.89 -8.89 4.05
CA PRO A 105 -6.46 -9.60 5.24
C PRO A 105 -7.52 -10.62 5.65
N ALA A 106 -7.10 -11.84 5.99
CA ALA A 106 -7.95 -12.84 6.60
C ALA A 106 -7.51 -13.09 8.04
N GLY A 107 -8.46 -13.21 8.96
CA GLY A 107 -8.19 -13.36 10.38
C GLY A 107 -8.82 -12.25 11.22
N ASP A 108 -8.27 -11.98 12.39
CA ASP A 108 -8.73 -10.92 13.27
C ASP A 108 -8.16 -9.57 12.82
N TYR A 109 -9.02 -8.66 12.37
CA TYR A 109 -8.61 -7.33 11.91
C TYR A 109 -8.04 -6.44 13.03
N ARG A 110 -8.33 -6.73 14.29
CA ARG A 110 -7.74 -6.04 15.45
C ARG A 110 -6.49 -6.70 16.00
N GLY A 111 -6.35 -8.00 15.80
CA GLY A 111 -5.14 -8.75 16.12
C GLY A 111 -4.04 -8.62 15.09
N ASN A 112 -4.25 -7.95 13.98
CA ASN A 112 -3.27 -7.72 12.93
C ASN A 112 -2.90 -6.24 12.89
N ILE A 113 -1.64 -5.91 13.19
CA ILE A 113 -1.17 -4.54 13.33
C ILE A 113 -0.33 -4.15 12.11
N ILE A 114 -0.76 -3.11 11.41
CA ILE A 114 0.03 -2.51 10.31
C ILE A 114 0.90 -1.38 10.86
N ARG A 115 2.17 -1.35 10.44
CA ARG A 115 3.10 -0.26 10.80
C ARG A 115 3.84 0.25 9.58
N PHE A 116 4.07 1.58 9.56
CA PHE A 116 4.89 2.23 8.55
C PHE A 116 6.02 3.00 9.24
N TYR A 117 7.20 2.89 8.67
CA TYR A 117 8.42 3.57 9.13
C TYR A 117 8.99 4.37 7.97
N TRP A 118 9.14 5.67 8.17
CA TRP A 118 9.71 6.56 7.19
C TRP A 118 11.20 6.79 7.47
N ASP A 119 12.00 6.81 6.42
CA ASP A 119 13.40 7.26 6.40
C ASP A 119 14.33 6.61 7.44
N GLY A 120 13.97 5.42 7.90
CA GLY A 120 14.75 4.65 8.85
C GLY A 120 14.49 4.94 10.33
N GLU A 121 13.36 5.56 10.63
CA GLU A 121 12.91 5.73 12.01
C GLU A 121 12.78 4.39 12.73
N GLU A 122 13.13 4.37 14.02
CA GLU A 122 12.99 3.18 14.87
C GLU A 122 11.52 2.97 15.29
N ASN A 123 10.82 4.08 15.57
CA ASN A 123 9.41 4.03 15.94
C ASN A 123 8.51 4.22 14.71
N PRO A 124 7.41 3.48 14.63
CA PRO A 124 6.50 3.63 13.50
C PRO A 124 5.78 4.97 13.52
N SER A 125 5.72 5.64 12.40
CA SER A 125 4.88 6.82 12.18
C SER A 125 3.40 6.44 11.99
N VAL A 126 3.13 5.22 11.55
CA VAL A 126 1.79 4.62 11.48
C VAL A 126 1.80 3.34 12.29
N GLU A 127 0.89 3.23 13.26
CA GLU A 127 0.62 2.01 14.02
C GLU A 127 -0.86 1.91 14.32
N ALA A 128 -1.52 0.92 13.75
CA ALA A 128 -2.93 0.68 13.98
C ALA A 128 -3.32 -0.78 13.68
N PRO A 129 -4.39 -1.31 14.28
CA PRO A 129 -5.04 -2.51 13.80
C PRO A 129 -5.45 -2.33 12.34
N VAL A 130 -5.28 -3.38 11.54
CA VAL A 130 -5.50 -3.27 10.08
C VAL A 130 -6.93 -2.87 9.72
N GLY A 131 -7.93 -3.37 10.45
CA GLY A 131 -9.30 -2.97 10.22
C GLY A 131 -9.53 -1.49 10.52
N ASP A 132 -9.04 -1.02 11.67
CA ASP A 132 -9.21 0.37 12.10
C ASP A 132 -8.43 1.34 11.18
N PHE A 133 -7.25 0.95 10.67
CA PHE A 133 -6.51 1.73 9.68
C PHE A 133 -7.33 1.98 8.40
N PHE A 134 -8.13 1.00 7.98
CA PHE A 134 -9.05 1.13 6.84
C PHE A 134 -10.46 1.56 7.24
N CYS A 135 -10.64 2.17 8.42
CA CYS A 135 -11.92 2.66 8.94
C CYS A 135 -12.97 1.56 9.24
N SER A 136 -12.58 0.28 9.30
CA SER A 136 -13.43 -0.84 9.69
C SER A 136 -13.26 -1.14 11.19
N GLY A 137 -13.79 -0.28 12.04
CA GLY A 137 -13.60 -0.33 13.49
C GLY A 137 -14.42 -1.40 14.23
N TRP A 138 -15.11 -2.30 13.52
CA TRP A 138 -15.99 -3.31 14.13
C TRP A 138 -15.32 -4.68 14.33
N GLY A 139 -14.05 -4.81 13.96
CA GLY A 139 -13.33 -6.08 14.03
C GLY A 139 -13.75 -7.08 12.93
N SER A 140 -13.31 -8.32 13.09
CA SER A 140 -13.63 -9.40 12.13
C SER A 140 -15.11 -9.78 12.19
N GLY A 141 -15.67 -10.18 11.05
CA GLY A 141 -17.04 -10.69 10.94
C GLY A 141 -18.09 -9.67 10.55
N TYR A 142 -17.77 -8.37 10.56
CA TYR A 142 -18.60 -7.33 9.97
C TYR A 142 -17.79 -6.61 8.91
N GLU A 143 -18.20 -6.69 7.67
CA GLU A 143 -17.55 -6.08 6.52
C GLU A 143 -18.44 -4.99 5.95
N PRO A 144 -18.47 -3.79 6.58
CA PRO A 144 -19.23 -2.68 6.04
C PRO A 144 -18.64 -2.27 4.70
N GLN A 145 -19.49 -1.89 3.78
CA GLN A 145 -19.03 -1.20 2.59
C GLN A 145 -18.65 0.23 2.96
N ILE A 146 -17.37 0.54 2.89
CA ILE A 146 -16.85 1.88 3.16
C ILE A 146 -16.45 2.50 1.83
N ASN A 147 -16.93 3.69 1.54
CA ASN A 147 -16.60 4.43 0.33
C ASN A 147 -16.28 5.88 0.69
N SER A 148 -15.06 6.28 0.42
CA SER A 148 -14.59 7.66 0.48
C SER A 148 -13.55 7.89 -0.62
N ASN A 149 -13.10 9.13 -0.80
CA ASN A 149 -12.02 9.42 -1.75
C ASN A 149 -10.67 8.83 -1.31
N ALA A 150 -10.48 8.60 -0.03
CA ALA A 150 -9.21 8.18 0.54
C ALA A 150 -9.18 6.69 0.88
N ILE A 151 -10.30 6.13 1.35
CA ILE A 151 -10.40 4.74 1.81
C ILE A 151 -11.65 4.10 1.24
N CYS A 152 -11.48 2.89 0.72
CA CYS A 152 -12.56 2.09 0.19
C CYS A 152 -12.43 0.63 0.65
N ILE A 153 -13.50 0.06 1.20
CA ILE A 153 -13.64 -1.38 1.45
C ILE A 153 -14.74 -1.88 0.55
N ASN A 154 -14.35 -2.46 -0.61
CA ASN A 154 -15.29 -2.87 -1.64
C ASN A 154 -14.61 -3.75 -2.71
N PRO A 155 -15.19 -4.91 -3.11
CA PRO A 155 -16.27 -5.59 -2.43
C PRO A 155 -15.75 -6.36 -1.21
N ARG A 156 -16.60 -6.58 -0.23
CA ARG A 156 -16.28 -7.32 1.01
C ARG A 156 -14.96 -6.83 1.63
N SER A 157 -14.00 -7.75 1.86
CA SER A 157 -12.70 -7.48 2.47
C SER A 157 -11.64 -6.94 1.50
N GLY A 158 -12.02 -6.30 0.41
CA GLY A 158 -11.12 -5.60 -0.48
C GLY A 158 -10.77 -4.21 0.08
N PHE A 159 -9.75 -4.12 0.90
CA PHE A 159 -9.30 -2.91 1.59
C PHE A 159 -8.41 -2.09 0.66
N ASN A 160 -8.72 -0.80 0.51
CA ASN A 160 -7.97 0.12 -0.32
C ASN A 160 -7.72 1.44 0.40
N VAL A 161 -6.51 1.97 0.30
CA VAL A 161 -6.16 3.31 0.77
C VAL A 161 -5.42 4.05 -0.35
N TYR A 162 -5.82 5.30 -0.59
CA TYR A 162 -5.32 6.17 -1.65
C TYR A 162 -4.64 7.44 -1.11
N PHE A 163 -4.39 7.53 0.18
CA PHE A 163 -3.55 8.59 0.72
C PHE A 163 -2.16 8.51 0.08
N GLN A 164 -1.69 9.62 -0.46
CA GLN A 164 -0.30 9.72 -0.85
C GLN A 164 0.58 9.87 0.39
N MET A 165 1.57 8.99 0.53
CA MET A 165 2.43 8.93 1.70
C MET A 165 3.89 9.10 1.26
N PRO A 166 4.41 10.35 1.23
CA PRO A 166 5.78 10.63 0.81
C PRO A 166 6.83 10.11 1.80
N PHE A 167 8.00 9.78 1.27
CA PHE A 167 9.21 9.45 2.04
C PHE A 167 10.43 9.94 1.26
N ARG A 168 11.52 10.35 1.97
CA ARG A 168 12.67 11.01 1.34
C ARG A 168 13.88 10.11 1.16
N LYS A 169 13.96 8.99 1.91
CA LYS A 169 15.10 8.07 1.85
C LYS A 169 14.64 6.64 1.70
N LYS A 170 13.68 6.22 2.51
CA LYS A 170 13.14 4.87 2.47
C LYS A 170 11.79 4.74 3.16
N CYS A 171 11.09 3.69 2.82
CA CYS A 171 9.84 3.30 3.44
C CYS A 171 9.89 1.82 3.81
N LYS A 172 9.46 1.49 5.05
CA LYS A 172 9.24 0.11 5.46
C LYS A 172 7.81 -0.04 5.95
N ILE A 173 7.13 -1.08 5.46
CA ILE A 173 5.76 -1.43 5.87
C ILE A 173 5.78 -2.85 6.43
N THR A 174 5.21 -3.04 7.62
CA THR A 174 5.11 -4.35 8.27
C THR A 174 3.68 -4.69 8.64
N MET A 175 3.39 -5.99 8.70
CA MET A 175 2.18 -6.56 9.28
C MET A 175 2.58 -7.52 10.39
N GLU A 176 2.15 -7.24 11.61
CA GLU A 176 2.32 -8.15 12.76
C GLU A 176 1.00 -8.86 13.04
N ASN A 177 1.07 -10.18 13.17
CA ASN A 177 -0.06 -10.98 13.60
C ASN A 177 0.06 -11.25 15.10
N THR A 178 -0.73 -10.56 15.92
CA THR A 178 -0.78 -10.76 17.37
C THR A 178 -1.87 -11.77 17.79
N ASP A 179 -2.65 -12.29 16.83
CA ASP A 179 -3.66 -13.32 17.11
C ASP A 179 -3.00 -14.69 17.32
N GLY A 180 -3.65 -15.53 18.12
CA GLY A 180 -3.24 -16.93 18.34
C GLY A 180 -3.42 -17.85 17.12
N LYS A 181 -3.92 -17.35 16.00
CA LYS A 181 -4.13 -18.06 14.74
C LYS A 181 -3.31 -17.46 13.60
N GLY A 182 -2.96 -18.30 12.63
CA GLY A 182 -2.29 -17.80 11.42
C GLY A 182 -3.21 -16.90 10.60
N MET A 183 -2.62 -15.87 10.00
CA MET A 183 -3.30 -14.96 9.08
C MET A 183 -2.89 -15.25 7.63
N THR A 184 -3.81 -15.07 6.70
CA THR A 184 -3.52 -15.04 5.26
C THR A 184 -3.67 -13.61 4.75
N LEU A 185 -2.66 -13.11 4.06
CA LEU A 185 -2.63 -11.75 3.55
C LEU A 185 -2.41 -11.74 2.04
N TYR A 186 -3.41 -11.28 1.29
CA TYR A 186 -3.26 -10.83 -0.09
C TYR A 186 -2.98 -9.33 -0.05
N TYR A 187 -1.97 -8.85 -0.76
CA TYR A 187 -1.68 -7.42 -0.75
C TYR A 187 -0.95 -6.96 -2.01
N GLN A 188 -1.03 -5.66 -2.25
CA GLN A 188 -0.24 -4.95 -3.22
C GLN A 188 0.02 -3.53 -2.73
N VAL A 189 1.27 -3.10 -2.76
CA VAL A 189 1.72 -1.74 -2.47
C VAL A 189 2.18 -1.12 -3.78
N ASN A 190 1.46 -0.10 -4.24
CA ASN A 190 1.83 0.67 -5.43
C ASN A 190 2.53 1.96 -4.99
N TYR A 191 3.69 2.23 -5.55
CA TYR A 191 4.48 3.40 -5.22
C TYR A 191 5.18 3.99 -6.44
N ALA A 192 5.63 5.21 -6.31
CA ALA A 192 6.45 5.89 -7.28
C ALA A 192 7.78 6.32 -6.65
N LEU A 193 8.89 6.07 -7.34
CA LEU A 193 10.17 6.70 -7.04
C LEU A 193 10.23 8.01 -7.84
N THR A 194 10.36 9.11 -7.12
CA THR A 194 10.28 10.46 -7.69
C THR A 194 10.75 11.50 -6.67
N ASP A 195 11.07 12.69 -7.14
CA ASP A 195 11.44 13.82 -6.28
C ASP A 195 10.24 14.23 -5.41
N VAL A 196 10.44 14.28 -4.09
CA VAL A 196 9.43 14.70 -3.11
C VAL A 196 9.65 16.18 -2.76
N PRO A 197 8.63 17.05 -2.87
CA PRO A 197 8.75 18.44 -2.50
C PRO A 197 9.20 18.65 -1.05
N ASP A 198 10.02 19.67 -0.78
CA ASP A 198 10.54 19.97 0.56
C ASP A 198 9.43 20.25 1.59
N ASP A 199 8.28 20.73 1.14
CA ASP A 199 7.10 21.02 1.95
C ASP A 199 6.16 19.83 2.13
N ALA A 200 6.46 18.67 1.54
CA ALA A 200 5.66 17.46 1.73
C ALA A 200 5.77 16.94 3.16
N ALA A 201 4.63 16.73 3.81
CA ALA A 201 4.55 16.16 5.14
C ALA A 201 4.51 14.62 5.10
N TYR A 202 5.02 13.99 6.15
CA TYR A 202 4.87 12.55 6.34
C TYR A 202 3.46 12.18 6.82
N PHE A 203 3.00 11.01 6.41
CA PHE A 203 1.72 10.47 6.88
C PHE A 203 1.90 9.80 8.25
N HIS A 204 1.00 10.12 9.19
CA HIS A 204 0.96 9.54 10.52
C HIS A 204 -0.43 9.00 10.81
N ALA A 205 -0.52 7.87 11.51
CA ALA A 205 -1.79 7.35 12.03
C ALA A 205 -1.57 6.63 13.36
N GLN A 206 -2.50 6.82 14.28
CA GLN A 206 -2.48 6.22 15.61
C GLN A 206 -3.84 5.57 15.92
N TYR A 207 -3.79 4.50 16.69
CA TYR A 207 -4.98 3.86 17.23
C TYR A 207 -5.12 4.14 18.73
N ARG A 208 -6.31 4.53 19.15
CA ARG A 208 -6.64 4.72 20.56
C ARG A 208 -7.97 4.05 20.87
N MET A 209 -8.04 3.32 21.98
CA MET A 209 -9.26 2.66 22.43
C MET A 209 -9.45 2.84 23.93
N VAL A 210 -10.66 3.14 24.34
CA VAL A 210 -11.12 3.10 25.73
C VAL A 210 -12.30 2.13 25.82
N LYS A 211 -12.17 1.04 26.60
CA LYS A 211 -13.20 -0.01 26.71
C LYS A 211 -14.52 0.50 27.30
N ALA A 212 -14.46 1.38 28.26
CA ALA A 212 -15.61 1.97 28.90
C ALA A 212 -15.29 3.43 29.23
N LEU A 213 -15.75 4.34 28.38
CA LEU A 213 -15.63 5.76 28.63
C LEU A 213 -16.65 6.13 29.72
N PRO A 214 -16.25 6.74 30.87
CA PRO A 214 -17.17 7.19 31.88
C PRO A 214 -18.18 8.20 31.29
N ASP A 215 -19.42 8.20 31.83
CA ASP A 215 -20.45 9.13 31.38
C ASP A 215 -19.94 10.58 31.43
N LYS A 216 -20.30 11.39 30.45
CA LYS A 216 -19.90 12.81 30.32
C LYS A 216 -18.38 13.07 30.28
N THR A 217 -17.56 12.05 29.98
CA THR A 217 -16.13 12.21 29.80
C THR A 217 -15.79 12.40 28.31
N VAL A 218 -14.89 13.35 28.05
CA VAL A 218 -14.41 13.60 26.68
C VAL A 218 -13.39 12.50 26.28
N PHE A 219 -13.59 11.90 25.11
CA PHE A 219 -12.59 11.03 24.50
C PHE A 219 -11.58 11.89 23.72
N THR A 220 -10.31 11.81 24.09
CA THR A 220 -9.24 12.50 23.36
C THR A 220 -8.88 11.71 22.10
N ILE A 221 -9.23 12.26 20.94
CA ILE A 221 -8.90 11.65 19.63
C ILE A 221 -7.39 11.78 19.36
N ILE A 222 -6.85 12.99 19.52
CA ILE A 222 -5.44 13.30 19.31
C ILE A 222 -4.97 14.40 20.26
N ASP A 223 -3.76 14.29 20.77
CA ASP A 223 -3.12 15.31 21.63
C ASP A 223 -1.59 15.25 21.50
N GLY A 224 -0.92 16.25 22.06
CA GLY A 224 0.54 16.29 22.15
C GLY A 224 1.27 16.44 20.81
N ILE A 225 0.58 16.72 19.72
CA ILE A 225 1.21 16.93 18.41
C ILE A 225 1.99 18.24 18.43
N LYS A 226 3.25 18.17 17.97
CA LYS A 226 4.12 19.33 17.79
C LYS A 226 4.57 19.38 16.32
N GLY A 227 4.43 20.55 15.69
CA GLY A 227 4.79 20.76 14.30
C GLY A 227 3.64 21.34 13.47
N THR A 228 3.82 21.38 12.16
CA THR A 228 2.83 21.82 11.19
C THR A 228 2.32 20.64 10.39
N GLY A 229 1.03 20.56 10.16
CA GLY A 229 0.42 19.48 9.40
C GLY A 229 -1.08 19.64 9.23
N HIS A 230 -1.71 18.64 8.64
CA HIS A 230 -3.16 18.60 8.42
C HIS A 230 -3.77 17.42 9.18
N TYR A 231 -4.83 17.68 9.96
CA TYR A 231 -5.67 16.61 10.48
C TYR A 231 -6.62 16.17 9.36
N VAL A 232 -6.46 14.94 8.90
CA VAL A 232 -7.16 14.44 7.71
C VAL A 232 -8.34 13.52 8.02
N GLY A 233 -8.55 13.19 9.29
CA GLY A 233 -9.75 12.46 9.71
C GLY A 233 -9.55 11.47 10.86
N THR A 234 -10.66 10.91 11.24
CA THR A 234 -10.80 9.85 12.26
C THR A 234 -11.80 8.81 11.77
#